data_18245f5e38cb995ec3b50f38443a84e7
#
_entry.id   18245f5e38cb995ec3b50f38443a84e7
#
_cell.length_a   1.000
_cell.length_b   1.000
_cell.length_c   1.000
_cell.angle_alpha   90.00
_cell.angle_beta   90.00
_cell.angle_gamma   90.00
#
_symmetry.space_group_name_H-M   'P 1'
#
loop_
_entity.id
_entity.type
_entity.pdbx_description
1 polymer ?
#
loop_
_entity_poly.entity_id
_entity_poly.type
_entity_poly.pdbx_seq_one_letter_code
_entity_poly.pdbx_strand_id
1 'polypeptide(L)'
;LETAFRHFEAGSFALWNTPFSHGEVGIPINGLIWMGSYEEMLGQVTDKIESGFRCIKLKIGAIDFDKELEILRIIRKQFSSDEIELRVDANGAFSPNEAMRKLNCLAKLDLHSIEQPIRAGQWEDMALLAASSPVPIALDEELIGYNTPEKKKELLSFINPQYIILKPSLHGGLY
;
A
#
# COMPACT_ATOMS: atom_id res chain seq x y z
N LEU A 1 -11.08 -21.48 -1.44
CA LEU A 1 -10.94 -22.94 -1.67
C LEU A 1 -9.48 -23.35 -1.68
N GLU A 2 -8.60 -22.71 -2.48
CA GLU A 2 -7.18 -23.07 -2.59
C GLU A 2 -6.48 -23.10 -1.22
N THR A 3 -6.61 -22.07 -0.39
CA THR A 3 -6.04 -22.02 0.95
C THR A 3 -6.52 -23.18 1.83
N ALA A 4 -7.79 -23.57 1.71
CA ALA A 4 -8.36 -24.71 2.44
C ALA A 4 -7.75 -26.03 1.98
N PHE A 5 -7.59 -26.22 0.66
CA PHE A 5 -6.93 -27.41 0.12
C PHE A 5 -5.46 -27.52 0.58
N ARG A 6 -4.74 -26.42 0.53
CA ARG A 6 -3.34 -26.38 1.01
C ARG A 6 -3.22 -26.68 2.50
N HIS A 7 -4.14 -26.14 3.31
CA HIS A 7 -4.19 -26.46 4.73
C HIS A 7 -4.45 -27.95 4.95
N PHE A 8 -5.37 -28.52 4.16
CA PHE A 8 -5.67 -29.96 4.21
C PHE A 8 -4.47 -30.81 3.81
N GLU A 9 -3.77 -30.47 2.72
CA GLU A 9 -2.58 -31.17 2.24
C GLU A 9 -1.41 -31.06 3.23
N ALA A 10 -1.20 -29.88 3.80
CA ALA A 10 -0.13 -29.65 4.77
C ALA A 10 -0.40 -30.29 6.15
N GLY A 11 -1.67 -30.64 6.44
CA GLY A 11 -2.08 -31.17 7.74
C GLY A 11 -1.93 -30.19 8.90
N SER A 12 -1.63 -28.91 8.60
CA SER A 12 -1.41 -27.84 9.58
C SER A 12 -1.63 -26.46 8.96
N PHE A 13 -1.64 -25.41 9.79
CA PHE A 13 -1.66 -24.03 9.31
C PHE A 13 -0.28 -23.52 8.82
N ALA A 14 0.78 -24.25 9.07
CA ALA A 14 2.13 -23.95 8.58
C ALA A 14 2.26 -24.38 7.10
N LEU A 15 1.69 -23.59 6.18
CA LEU A 15 1.68 -23.88 4.75
C LEU A 15 3.08 -23.80 4.10
N TRP A 16 3.97 -23.05 4.70
CA TRP A 16 5.36 -22.90 4.27
C TRP A 16 6.30 -23.13 5.45
N ASN A 17 7.41 -23.80 5.20
CA ASN A 17 8.44 -24.03 6.18
C ASN A 17 9.36 -22.79 6.30
N THR A 18 8.98 -21.85 7.14
CA THR A 18 9.71 -20.61 7.38
C THR A 18 9.87 -20.34 8.87
N PRO A 19 10.88 -19.56 9.30
CA PRO A 19 11.02 -19.18 10.72
C PRO A 19 9.79 -18.47 11.26
N PHE A 20 9.09 -17.68 10.42
CA PHE A 20 7.82 -17.03 10.81
C PHE A 20 6.71 -18.05 11.09
N SER A 21 6.53 -19.06 10.20
CA SER A 21 5.50 -20.08 10.39
C SER A 21 5.75 -20.98 11.60
N HIS A 22 7.01 -21.06 12.05
CA HIS A 22 7.39 -21.76 13.30
C HIS A 22 7.31 -20.87 14.54
N GLY A 23 6.99 -19.59 14.39
CA GLY A 23 6.94 -18.65 15.51
C GLY A 23 8.31 -18.25 16.06
N GLU A 24 9.39 -18.48 15.31
CA GLU A 24 10.76 -18.17 15.70
C GLU A 24 11.09 -16.68 15.50
N VAL A 25 10.46 -16.05 14.50
CA VAL A 25 10.64 -14.63 14.18
C VAL A 25 9.29 -13.98 13.86
N GLY A 26 9.18 -12.68 14.16
CA GLY A 26 8.06 -11.85 13.70
C GLY A 26 8.28 -11.33 12.27
N ILE A 27 7.23 -10.77 11.68
CA ILE A 27 7.32 -9.98 10.46
C ILE A 27 7.01 -8.51 10.78
N PRO A 28 7.72 -7.55 10.16
CA PRO A 28 7.39 -6.14 10.32
C PRO A 28 5.97 -5.84 9.80
N ILE A 29 5.24 -5.02 10.54
CA ILE A 29 3.93 -4.51 10.11
C ILE A 29 3.91 -2.99 10.18
N ASN A 30 3.07 -2.34 9.37
CA ASN A 30 2.88 -0.91 9.44
C ASN A 30 1.84 -0.50 10.50
N GLY A 31 2.03 0.65 11.12
CA GLY A 31 0.98 1.38 11.81
C GLY A 31 0.06 2.04 10.80
N LEU A 32 -1.22 1.72 10.83
CA LEU A 32 -2.20 2.31 9.92
C LEU A 32 -2.81 3.57 10.54
N ILE A 33 -2.80 4.67 9.77
CA ILE A 33 -3.55 5.89 10.04
C ILE A 33 -4.79 5.86 9.16
N TRP A 34 -5.93 5.65 9.79
CA TRP A 34 -7.21 5.58 9.11
C TRP A 34 -7.75 6.98 8.79
N MET A 35 -8.65 7.04 7.82
CA MET A 35 -9.34 8.27 7.43
C MET A 35 -10.10 8.86 8.62
N GLY A 36 -10.05 10.18 8.78
CA GLY A 36 -10.74 10.92 9.82
C GLY A 36 -10.58 12.42 9.58
N SER A 37 -10.94 13.23 10.58
CA SER A 37 -10.57 14.64 10.59
C SER A 37 -9.04 14.79 10.69
N TYR A 38 -8.54 15.97 10.38
CA TYR A 38 -7.12 16.28 10.48
C TYR A 38 -6.57 16.01 11.91
N GLU A 39 -7.32 16.39 12.93
CA GLU A 39 -6.95 16.20 14.34
C GLU A 39 -6.94 14.73 14.74
N GLU A 40 -7.93 13.95 14.29
CA GLU A 40 -8.00 12.51 14.54
C GLU A 40 -6.83 11.79 13.88
N MET A 41 -6.50 12.14 12.65
CA MET A 41 -5.37 11.54 11.94
C MET A 41 -4.03 11.88 12.61
N LEU A 42 -3.83 13.10 13.09
CA LEU A 42 -2.64 13.47 13.87
C LEU A 42 -2.54 12.69 15.18
N GLY A 43 -3.66 12.52 15.89
CA GLY A 43 -3.73 11.69 17.10
C GLY A 43 -3.29 10.25 16.81
N GLN A 44 -3.82 9.65 15.76
CA GLN A 44 -3.43 8.29 15.32
C GLN A 44 -1.94 8.20 15.00
N VAL A 45 -1.34 9.23 14.34
CA VAL A 45 0.10 9.26 14.05
C VAL A 45 0.90 9.20 15.34
N THR A 46 0.56 10.04 16.32
CA THR A 46 1.22 10.06 17.63
C THR A 46 1.15 8.69 18.29
N ASP A 47 -0.05 8.11 18.40
CA ASP A 47 -0.28 6.80 19.03
C ASP A 47 0.56 5.69 18.37
N LYS A 48 0.66 5.68 17.03
CA LYS A 48 1.44 4.65 16.31
C LYS A 48 2.94 4.82 16.53
N ILE A 49 3.45 6.04 16.50
CA ILE A 49 4.87 6.32 16.75
C ILE A 49 5.24 5.96 18.19
N GLU A 50 4.43 6.34 19.18
CA GLU A 50 4.63 6.00 20.59
C GLU A 50 4.53 4.48 20.83
N SER A 51 3.69 3.78 20.06
CA SER A 51 3.60 2.31 20.09
C SER A 51 4.80 1.61 19.41
N GLY A 52 5.77 2.37 18.89
CA GLY A 52 7.02 1.83 18.35
C GLY A 52 6.96 1.39 16.88
N PHE A 53 5.91 1.72 16.13
CA PHE A 53 5.87 1.44 14.71
C PHE A 53 6.97 2.22 13.96
N ARG A 54 7.67 1.55 13.04
CA ARG A 54 8.72 2.14 12.20
C ARG A 54 8.31 2.26 10.73
N CYS A 55 7.14 1.78 10.39
CA CYS A 55 6.48 2.00 9.11
C CYS A 55 5.07 2.54 9.39
N ILE A 56 4.74 3.69 8.83
CA ILE A 56 3.41 4.33 8.95
C ILE A 56 2.78 4.37 7.57
N LYS A 57 1.59 3.80 7.45
CA LYS A 57 0.76 3.87 6.23
C LYS A 57 -0.42 4.81 6.49
N LEU A 58 -0.46 5.93 5.77
CA LEU A 58 -1.51 6.94 5.89
C LEU A 58 -2.54 6.77 4.76
N LYS A 59 -3.81 6.62 5.10
CA LYS A 59 -4.92 6.73 4.13
C LYS A 59 -5.08 8.19 3.72
N ILE A 60 -5.11 8.46 2.41
CA ILE A 60 -5.25 9.80 1.83
C ILE A 60 -6.39 9.85 0.79
N GLY A 61 -6.82 11.06 0.43
CA GLY A 61 -7.92 11.27 -0.52
C GLY A 61 -9.29 11.43 0.15
N ALA A 62 -9.36 11.50 1.48
CA ALA A 62 -10.60 11.68 2.23
C ALA A 62 -10.82 13.12 2.72
N ILE A 63 -9.74 13.86 2.98
CA ILE A 63 -9.76 15.26 3.38
C ILE A 63 -9.02 16.11 2.35
N ASP A 64 -8.90 17.41 2.61
CA ASP A 64 -8.13 18.30 1.75
C ASP A 64 -6.67 17.82 1.61
N PHE A 65 -6.18 17.75 0.39
CA PHE A 65 -4.85 17.20 0.08
C PHE A 65 -3.70 17.99 0.74
N ASP A 66 -3.86 19.30 0.91
CA ASP A 66 -2.81 20.10 1.58
C ASP A 66 -2.73 19.78 3.07
N LYS A 67 -3.86 19.42 3.71
CA LYS A 67 -3.89 18.92 5.10
C LYS A 67 -3.24 17.55 5.22
N GLU A 68 -3.47 16.65 4.26
CA GLU A 68 -2.81 15.34 4.20
C GLU A 68 -1.29 15.49 4.05
N LEU A 69 -0.85 16.40 3.17
CA LEU A 69 0.56 16.76 3.02
C LEU A 69 1.15 17.35 4.30
N GLU A 70 0.39 18.15 5.05
CA GLU A 70 0.84 18.73 6.30
C GLU A 70 1.11 17.65 7.36
N ILE A 71 0.22 16.65 7.50
CA ILE A 71 0.42 15.52 8.40
C ILE A 71 1.74 14.81 8.06
N LEU A 72 1.96 14.49 6.79
CA LEU A 72 3.18 13.82 6.34
C LEU A 72 4.44 14.68 6.58
N ARG A 73 4.37 16.01 6.38
CA ARG A 73 5.46 16.96 6.69
C ARG A 73 5.78 17.00 8.18
N ILE A 74 4.77 16.94 9.05
CA ILE A 74 4.97 16.90 10.49
C ILE A 74 5.79 15.67 10.87
N ILE A 75 5.47 14.50 10.31
CA ILE A 75 6.24 13.28 10.56
C ILE A 75 7.68 13.44 10.04
N ARG A 76 7.87 13.90 8.80
CA ARG A 76 9.22 14.06 8.21
C ARG A 76 10.07 15.15 8.86
N LYS A 77 9.45 16.14 9.49
CA LYS A 77 10.18 17.15 10.27
C LYS A 77 10.80 16.57 11.54
N GLN A 78 10.20 15.52 12.10
CA GLN A 78 10.65 14.89 13.35
C GLN A 78 11.48 13.63 13.10
N PHE A 79 11.23 12.90 12.01
CA PHE A 79 11.85 11.61 11.72
C PHE A 79 12.30 11.54 10.26
N SER A 80 13.53 11.12 10.05
CA SER A 80 14.07 10.80 8.73
C SER A 80 13.40 9.58 8.12
N SER A 81 13.63 9.32 6.84
CA SER A 81 13.17 8.11 6.16
C SER A 81 13.81 6.83 6.69
N ASP A 82 15.02 6.93 7.25
CA ASP A 82 15.72 5.81 7.90
C ASP A 82 15.10 5.44 9.26
N GLU A 83 14.46 6.40 9.94
CA GLU A 83 13.82 6.18 11.23
C GLU A 83 12.38 5.72 11.08
N ILE A 84 11.61 6.34 10.18
CA ILE A 84 10.21 5.97 9.90
C ILE A 84 9.97 5.91 8.40
N GLU A 85 9.68 4.72 7.89
CA GLU A 85 9.17 4.52 6.55
C GLU A 85 7.74 5.06 6.43
N LEU A 86 7.47 5.88 5.42
CA LEU A 86 6.14 6.38 5.12
C LEU A 86 5.59 5.74 3.84
N ARG A 87 4.37 5.24 3.93
CA ARG A 87 3.55 4.80 2.81
C ARG A 87 2.24 5.57 2.81
N VAL A 88 1.67 5.78 1.65
CA VAL A 88 0.33 6.35 1.52
C VAL A 88 -0.56 5.44 0.69
N ASP A 89 -1.86 5.50 0.95
CA ASP A 89 -2.86 4.71 0.25
C ASP A 89 -4.03 5.63 -0.13
N ALA A 90 -4.19 5.85 -1.43
CA ALA A 90 -5.18 6.77 -1.98
C ALA A 90 -6.52 6.07 -2.33
N ASN A 91 -6.57 4.72 -2.31
CA ASN A 91 -7.77 3.94 -2.68
C ASN A 91 -8.46 4.45 -3.96
N GLY A 92 -7.68 4.88 -4.95
CA GLY A 92 -8.20 5.38 -6.22
C GLY A 92 -8.81 6.78 -6.18
N ALA A 93 -8.50 7.59 -5.16
CA ALA A 93 -9.13 8.89 -4.96
C ALA A 93 -8.68 9.98 -5.95
N PHE A 94 -7.51 9.83 -6.59
CA PHE A 94 -7.04 10.85 -7.52
C PHE A 94 -7.66 10.66 -8.91
N SER A 95 -7.99 11.76 -9.57
CA SER A 95 -8.25 11.70 -11.01
C SER A 95 -6.92 11.54 -11.78
N PRO A 96 -6.90 10.89 -12.96
CA PRO A 96 -5.69 10.78 -13.78
C PRO A 96 -5.03 12.14 -14.07
N ASN A 97 -5.84 13.17 -14.34
CA ASN A 97 -5.35 14.51 -14.66
C ASN A 97 -4.60 15.21 -13.51
N GLU A 98 -4.92 14.90 -12.26
CA GLU A 98 -4.28 15.53 -11.10
C GLU A 98 -3.23 14.62 -10.43
N ALA A 99 -3.26 13.31 -10.74
CA ALA A 99 -2.43 12.32 -10.05
C ALA A 99 -0.95 12.67 -10.10
N MET A 100 -0.39 12.99 -11.28
CA MET A 100 1.02 13.33 -11.40
C MET A 100 1.41 14.58 -10.60
N ARG A 101 0.55 15.60 -10.56
CA ARG A 101 0.80 16.80 -9.75
C ARG A 101 0.86 16.47 -8.26
N LYS A 102 -0.07 15.64 -7.78
CA LYS A 102 -0.09 15.20 -6.38
C LYS A 102 1.12 14.31 -6.04
N LEU A 103 1.49 13.40 -6.94
CA LEU A 103 2.68 12.55 -6.78
C LEU A 103 3.97 13.37 -6.70
N ASN A 104 4.11 14.43 -7.49
CA ASN A 104 5.24 15.36 -7.40
C ASN A 104 5.30 16.12 -6.07
N CYS A 105 4.16 16.39 -5.43
CA CYS A 105 4.13 16.98 -4.09
C CYS A 105 4.54 15.95 -3.03
N LEU A 106 4.06 14.72 -3.15
CA LEU A 106 4.35 13.60 -2.25
C LEU A 106 5.82 13.16 -2.32
N ALA A 107 6.44 13.20 -3.50
CA ALA A 107 7.84 12.83 -3.71
C ALA A 107 8.83 13.62 -2.83
N LYS A 108 8.46 14.85 -2.43
CA LYS A 108 9.29 15.69 -1.55
C LYS A 108 9.37 15.18 -0.11
N LEU A 109 8.60 14.13 0.22
CA LEU A 109 8.46 13.57 1.56
C LEU A 109 9.13 12.21 1.71
N ASP A 110 9.90 11.79 0.71
CA ASP A 110 10.66 10.53 0.72
C ASP A 110 9.77 9.34 1.12
N LEU A 111 8.69 9.15 0.35
CA LEU A 111 7.75 8.06 0.55
C LEU A 111 8.27 6.77 -0.07
N HIS A 112 8.10 5.64 0.63
CA HIS A 112 8.38 4.32 0.09
C HIS A 112 7.49 4.01 -1.13
N SER A 113 6.19 4.26 -1.03
CA SER A 113 5.24 3.98 -2.10
C SER A 113 3.90 4.67 -1.89
N ILE A 114 3.14 4.79 -2.99
CA ILE A 114 1.72 5.10 -2.96
C ILE A 114 0.91 3.91 -3.47
N GLU A 115 -0.11 3.50 -2.71
CA GLU A 115 -1.04 2.44 -3.07
C GLU A 115 -2.23 3.03 -3.82
N GLN A 116 -2.57 2.44 -4.97
CA GLN A 116 -3.72 2.72 -5.82
C GLN A 116 -4.04 4.21 -5.97
N PRO A 117 -3.21 5.00 -6.66
CA PRO A 117 -3.40 6.45 -6.77
C PRO A 117 -4.69 6.83 -7.52
N ILE A 118 -5.04 6.12 -8.60
CA ILE A 118 -6.24 6.32 -9.41
C ILE A 118 -7.14 5.09 -9.35
N ARG A 119 -8.41 5.22 -9.74
CA ARG A 119 -9.38 4.12 -9.75
C ARG A 119 -8.90 2.96 -10.60
N ALA A 120 -9.19 1.75 -10.13
CA ALA A 120 -8.96 0.52 -10.87
C ALA A 120 -9.72 0.51 -12.22
N GLY A 121 -9.15 -0.19 -13.21
CA GLY A 121 -9.68 -0.28 -14.56
C GLY A 121 -9.22 0.80 -15.53
N GLN A 122 -8.31 1.69 -15.10
CA GLN A 122 -7.69 2.74 -15.93
C GLN A 122 -6.23 2.36 -16.24
N TRP A 123 -6.05 1.25 -16.95
CA TRP A 123 -4.73 0.63 -17.11
C TRP A 123 -3.71 1.50 -17.83
N GLU A 124 -4.14 2.20 -18.88
CA GLU A 124 -3.27 3.10 -19.65
C GLU A 124 -2.73 4.24 -18.76
N ASP A 125 -3.62 4.88 -18.00
CA ASP A 125 -3.25 5.96 -17.09
C ASP A 125 -2.37 5.43 -15.95
N MET A 126 -2.72 4.26 -15.39
CA MET A 126 -1.92 3.63 -14.32
C MET A 126 -0.53 3.22 -14.81
N ALA A 127 -0.42 2.70 -16.03
CA ALA A 127 0.87 2.35 -16.65
C ALA A 127 1.74 3.60 -16.87
N LEU A 128 1.14 4.70 -17.32
CA LEU A 128 1.85 5.98 -17.45
C LEU A 128 2.34 6.49 -16.10
N LEU A 129 1.51 6.38 -15.04
CA LEU A 129 1.91 6.73 -13.67
C LEU A 129 3.03 5.81 -13.18
N ALA A 130 2.92 4.51 -13.34
CA ALA A 130 3.93 3.55 -12.92
C ALA A 130 5.29 3.80 -13.59
N ALA A 131 5.29 4.21 -14.87
CA ALA A 131 6.50 4.50 -15.63
C ALA A 131 7.14 5.84 -15.30
N SER A 132 6.38 6.85 -14.84
CA SER A 132 6.86 8.25 -14.75
C SER A 132 6.72 8.89 -13.37
N SER A 133 6.03 8.24 -12.44
CA SER A 133 5.87 8.76 -11.08
C SER A 133 7.20 8.80 -10.32
N PRO A 134 7.49 9.92 -9.62
CA PRO A 134 8.66 9.99 -8.73
C PRO A 134 8.44 9.22 -7.40
N VAL A 135 7.22 8.77 -7.11
CA VAL A 135 6.88 7.90 -5.98
C VAL A 135 6.53 6.52 -6.52
N PRO A 136 7.15 5.43 -6.04
CA PRO A 136 6.83 4.08 -6.49
C PRO A 136 5.34 3.73 -6.32
N ILE A 137 4.75 3.10 -7.33
CA ILE A 137 3.33 2.72 -7.34
C ILE A 137 3.15 1.31 -6.82
N ALA A 138 2.16 1.14 -5.94
CA ALA A 138 1.66 -0.16 -5.48
C ALA A 138 0.22 -0.38 -5.98
N LEU A 139 -0.08 -1.53 -6.58
CA LEU A 139 -1.45 -1.88 -6.99
C LEU A 139 -2.14 -2.65 -5.86
N ASP A 140 -3.40 -2.32 -5.59
CA ASP A 140 -4.31 -3.04 -4.70
C ASP A 140 -5.62 -3.38 -5.41
N GLU A 141 -6.55 -2.42 -5.51
CA GLU A 141 -7.88 -2.64 -6.10
C GLU A 141 -7.80 -3.08 -7.56
N GLU A 142 -6.73 -2.74 -8.27
CA GLU A 142 -6.49 -3.20 -9.64
C GLU A 142 -6.42 -4.72 -9.77
N LEU A 143 -5.97 -5.41 -8.71
CA LEU A 143 -5.82 -6.87 -8.70
C LEU A 143 -7.11 -7.61 -8.35
N ILE A 144 -8.13 -6.92 -7.82
CA ILE A 144 -9.37 -7.54 -7.37
C ILE A 144 -10.16 -8.08 -8.57
N GLY A 145 -10.53 -9.37 -8.50
CA GLY A 145 -11.27 -10.03 -9.57
C GLY A 145 -10.40 -10.69 -10.64
N TYR A 146 -9.09 -10.47 -10.63
CA TYR A 146 -8.13 -11.17 -11.50
C TYR A 146 -7.69 -12.48 -10.85
N ASN A 147 -8.51 -13.53 -11.02
CA ASN A 147 -8.42 -14.76 -10.24
C ASN A 147 -7.62 -15.89 -10.94
N THR A 148 -7.06 -15.64 -12.13
CA THR A 148 -6.22 -16.62 -12.81
C THR A 148 -4.80 -16.10 -13.04
N PRO A 149 -3.79 -16.97 -13.05
CA PRO A 149 -2.40 -16.58 -13.27
C PRO A 149 -2.18 -15.80 -14.56
N GLU A 150 -2.88 -16.21 -15.65
CA GLU A 150 -2.75 -15.57 -16.97
C GLU A 150 -3.23 -14.12 -16.93
N LYS A 151 -4.41 -13.86 -16.34
CA LYS A 151 -4.97 -12.51 -16.20
C LYS A 151 -4.12 -11.63 -15.29
N LYS A 152 -3.62 -12.18 -14.17
CA LYS A 152 -2.69 -11.46 -13.28
C LYS A 152 -1.42 -11.07 -14.03
N LYS A 153 -0.84 -12.01 -14.81
CA LYS A 153 0.35 -11.76 -15.61
C LYS A 153 0.10 -10.69 -16.67
N GLU A 154 -1.03 -10.72 -17.36
CA GLU A 154 -1.41 -9.71 -18.36
C GLU A 154 -1.44 -8.32 -17.73
N LEU A 155 -2.20 -8.14 -16.65
CA LEU A 155 -2.33 -6.89 -15.91
C LEU A 155 -0.98 -6.37 -15.42
N LEU A 156 -0.20 -7.21 -14.72
CA LEU A 156 1.09 -6.81 -14.17
C LEU A 156 2.11 -6.49 -15.24
N SER A 157 2.09 -7.23 -16.38
CA SER A 157 2.98 -6.93 -17.50
C SER A 157 2.61 -5.65 -18.23
N PHE A 158 1.32 -5.30 -18.26
CA PHE A 158 0.84 -4.07 -18.89
C PHE A 158 1.16 -2.82 -18.06
N ILE A 159 0.83 -2.84 -16.76
CA ILE A 159 1.02 -1.68 -15.87
C ILE A 159 2.47 -1.57 -15.40
N ASN A 160 3.13 -2.69 -15.14
CA ASN A 160 4.51 -2.78 -14.64
C ASN A 160 4.75 -1.95 -13.35
N PRO A 161 3.96 -2.17 -12.27
CA PRO A 161 4.09 -1.43 -11.02
C PRO A 161 5.36 -1.83 -10.26
N GLN A 162 5.82 -0.99 -9.33
CA GLN A 162 6.96 -1.29 -8.47
C GLN A 162 6.59 -2.25 -7.33
N TYR A 163 5.32 -2.19 -6.87
CA TYR A 163 4.81 -3.02 -5.76
C TYR A 163 3.41 -3.51 -6.04
N ILE A 164 3.00 -4.56 -5.33
CA ILE A 164 1.63 -5.07 -5.30
C ILE A 164 1.20 -5.34 -3.87
N ILE A 165 -0.09 -5.16 -3.58
CA ILE A 165 -0.71 -5.50 -2.31
C ILE A 165 -1.45 -6.82 -2.48
N LEU A 166 -1.05 -7.82 -1.70
CA LEU A 166 -1.62 -9.15 -1.80
C LEU A 166 -2.79 -9.34 -0.82
N LYS A 167 -3.95 -9.63 -1.37
CA LYS A 167 -5.17 -10.01 -0.63
C LYS A 167 -5.68 -11.35 -1.16
N PRO A 168 -5.11 -12.49 -0.72
CA PRO A 168 -5.40 -13.80 -1.33
C PRO A 168 -6.88 -14.14 -1.43
N SER A 169 -7.69 -13.69 -0.46
CA SER A 169 -9.15 -13.88 -0.47
C SER A 169 -9.87 -13.14 -1.60
N LEU A 170 -9.28 -12.09 -2.16
CA LEU A 170 -9.84 -11.26 -3.23
C LEU A 170 -9.21 -11.54 -4.61
N HIS A 171 -8.07 -12.24 -4.62
CA HIS A 171 -7.29 -12.53 -5.82
C HIS A 171 -7.42 -13.98 -6.31
N GLY A 172 -8.35 -14.74 -5.75
CA GLY A 172 -8.59 -16.15 -6.12
C GLY A 172 -7.69 -17.15 -5.40
N GLY A 173 -6.82 -16.72 -4.48
CA GLY A 173 -5.97 -17.61 -3.69
C GLY A 173 -4.53 -17.10 -3.57
N LEU A 174 -3.59 -18.03 -3.35
CA LEU A 174 -2.17 -17.75 -3.10
C LEU A 174 -1.30 -17.86 -4.37
N TYR A 175 -1.91 -18.22 -5.50
CA TYR A 175 -1.27 -18.38 -6.82
C TYR A 175 -1.88 -17.49 -7.87
#